data_221caaf2133252904a763320d5edabc0
#
_entry.id   221caaf2133252904a763320d5edabc0
#
_cell.length_a   1.000
_cell.length_b   1.000
_cell.length_c   1.000
_cell.angle_alpha   90.00
_cell.angle_beta   90.00
_cell.angle_gamma   90.00
#
_symmetry.space_group_name_H-M   'P 1'
#
loop_
_entity.id
_entity.type
_entity.pdbx_description
1 polymer ?
#
loop_
_entity_poly.entity_id
_entity_poly.type
_entity_poly.pdbx_seq_one_letter_code
_entity_poly.pdbx_strand_id
1 'polypeptide(L)'
;FVSFILRFTNWYFLDPLLSLIISTFILSKALPKFWENVQIFLDHVPSDVNLNDLYVEIQTIENIQTVTQLNVWTTDGLEKFAMIHICMKHPEQQAETQQLIRQHLKMYGITKVTIQTDESLDEHEECCIGEQQ
;
A
#
# COMPACT_ATOMS: atom_id res chain seq x y z
N PHE A 1 2.46 17.94 -44.78
CA PHE A 1 1.43 17.41 -45.71
C PHE A 1 0.05 17.98 -45.38
N VAL A 2 -0.40 17.95 -44.11
CA VAL A 2 -1.72 18.49 -43.68
C VAL A 2 -1.83 20.00 -43.91
N SER A 3 -0.78 20.75 -43.68
CA SER A 3 -0.73 22.21 -43.90
C SER A 3 -0.90 22.61 -45.36
N PHE A 4 -0.51 21.74 -46.29
CA PHE A 4 -0.65 21.97 -47.72
C PHE A 4 -2.10 21.73 -48.22
N ILE A 5 -2.78 20.75 -47.61
CA ILE A 5 -4.19 20.44 -47.92
C ILE A 5 -5.12 21.53 -47.35
N LEU A 6 -4.81 22.07 -46.15
CA LEU A 6 -5.57 23.14 -45.53
C LEU A 6 -5.51 24.46 -46.30
N ARG A 7 -4.43 24.71 -47.09
CA ARG A 7 -4.28 25.92 -47.89
C ARG A 7 -5.15 25.89 -49.17
N PHE A 8 -5.55 24.69 -49.60
CA PHE A 8 -6.38 24.52 -50.79
C PHE A 8 -7.89 24.43 -50.49
N THR A 9 -8.23 24.14 -49.24
CA THR A 9 -9.62 23.99 -48.83
C THR A 9 -9.88 24.93 -47.67
N ASN A 10 -10.82 25.88 -47.81
CA ASN A 10 -11.18 26.84 -46.73
C ASN A 10 -11.76 26.19 -45.45
N TRP A 11 -11.24 25.06 -45.08
CA TRP A 11 -11.71 24.31 -43.93
C TRP A 11 -10.87 24.62 -42.67
N TYR A 12 -10.93 25.90 -42.22
CA TYR A 12 -10.31 26.32 -40.99
C TYR A 12 -10.80 25.56 -39.74
N PHE A 13 -11.90 24.86 -39.87
CA PHE A 13 -12.49 24.05 -38.78
C PHE A 13 -11.78 22.69 -38.60
N LEU A 14 -11.06 22.20 -39.60
CA LEU A 14 -10.44 20.86 -39.56
C LEU A 14 -9.30 20.78 -38.57
N ASP A 15 -8.51 21.85 -38.41
CA ASP A 15 -7.35 21.90 -37.52
C ASP A 15 -7.78 21.84 -36.04
N PRO A 16 -8.72 22.65 -35.55
CA PRO A 16 -9.25 22.50 -34.21
C PRO A 16 -9.89 21.13 -33.94
N LEU A 17 -10.58 20.58 -34.95
CA LEU A 17 -11.24 19.28 -34.81
C LEU A 17 -10.23 18.14 -34.65
N LEU A 18 -9.18 18.13 -35.50
CA LEU A 18 -8.09 17.15 -35.37
C LEU A 18 -7.38 17.27 -34.02
N SER A 19 -7.10 18.49 -33.56
CA SER A 19 -6.47 18.72 -32.27
C SER A 19 -7.35 18.18 -31.13
N LEU A 20 -8.65 18.37 -31.18
CA LEU A 20 -9.58 17.87 -30.20
C LEU A 20 -9.62 16.34 -30.16
N ILE A 21 -9.64 15.70 -31.34
CA ILE A 21 -9.63 14.23 -31.46
C ILE A 21 -8.35 13.65 -30.86
N ILE A 22 -7.20 14.21 -31.22
CA ILE A 22 -5.89 13.75 -30.73
C ILE A 22 -5.79 13.95 -29.22
N SER A 23 -6.20 15.12 -28.71
CA SER A 23 -6.18 15.42 -27.27
C SER A 23 -7.07 14.47 -26.49
N THR A 24 -8.26 14.19 -26.97
CA THR A 24 -9.20 13.25 -26.34
C THR A 24 -8.63 11.83 -26.33
N PHE A 25 -7.99 11.41 -27.41
CA PHE A 25 -7.36 10.10 -27.51
C PHE A 25 -6.20 9.97 -26.50
N ILE A 26 -5.31 10.98 -26.43
CA ILE A 26 -4.19 10.99 -25.49
C ILE A 26 -4.72 10.99 -24.04
N LEU A 27 -5.72 11.82 -23.75
CA LEU A 27 -6.32 11.90 -22.42
C LEU A 27 -6.93 10.57 -21.98
N SER A 28 -7.63 9.88 -22.89
CA SER A 28 -8.23 8.56 -22.59
C SER A 28 -7.20 7.47 -22.24
N LYS A 29 -5.98 7.60 -22.75
CA LYS A 29 -4.87 6.70 -22.43
C LYS A 29 -4.08 7.13 -21.18
N ALA A 30 -4.00 8.43 -20.94
CA ALA A 30 -3.25 8.99 -19.81
C ALA A 30 -4.01 8.84 -18.48
N LEU A 31 -5.33 9.00 -18.47
CA LEU A 31 -6.15 8.95 -17.26
C LEU A 31 -6.03 7.63 -16.47
N PRO A 32 -6.14 6.43 -17.09
CA PRO A 32 -5.98 5.19 -16.33
C PRO A 32 -4.59 5.05 -15.72
N LYS A 33 -3.55 5.43 -16.47
CA LYS A 33 -2.17 5.41 -15.96
C LYS A 33 -1.95 6.39 -14.80
N PHE A 34 -2.53 7.57 -14.89
CA PHE A 34 -2.51 8.55 -13.80
C PHE A 34 -3.17 7.99 -12.55
N TRP A 35 -4.34 7.35 -12.70
CA TRP A 35 -5.07 6.77 -11.57
C TRP A 35 -4.30 5.63 -10.90
N GLU A 36 -3.68 4.75 -11.68
CA GLU A 36 -2.81 3.68 -11.19
C GLU A 36 -1.65 4.25 -10.33
N ASN A 37 -1.00 5.30 -10.82
CA ASN A 37 0.07 5.96 -10.08
C ASN A 37 -0.42 6.64 -8.79
N VAL A 38 -1.60 7.28 -8.82
CA VAL A 38 -2.20 7.89 -7.62
C VAL A 38 -2.47 6.84 -6.54
N GLN A 39 -2.94 5.65 -6.91
CA GLN A 39 -3.17 4.57 -5.94
C GLN A 39 -1.88 4.12 -5.26
N ILE A 40 -0.77 4.07 -5.99
CA ILE A 40 0.55 3.74 -5.42
C ILE A 40 0.97 4.81 -4.40
N PHE A 41 0.76 6.10 -4.71
CA PHE A 41 1.08 7.19 -3.78
C PHE A 41 0.22 7.22 -2.52
N LEU A 42 -0.98 6.65 -2.57
CA LEU A 42 -1.89 6.57 -1.41
C LEU A 42 -1.62 5.35 -0.52
N ASP A 43 -0.40 4.78 -0.56
CA ASP A 43 0.01 3.61 0.24
C ASP A 43 -1.02 2.45 0.17
N HIS A 44 -1.46 2.14 -1.04
CA HIS A 44 -2.48 1.13 -1.23
C HIS A 44 -1.99 -0.24 -0.76
N VAL A 45 -2.80 -0.89 0.08
CA VAL A 45 -2.55 -2.26 0.52
C VAL A 45 -2.47 -3.18 -0.70
N PRO A 46 -1.42 -3.99 -0.86
CA PRO A 46 -1.33 -4.93 -1.96
C PRO A 46 -2.56 -5.83 -2.01
N SER A 47 -3.21 -5.93 -3.16
CA SER A 47 -4.45 -6.70 -3.35
C SER A 47 -4.30 -8.21 -3.14
N ASP A 48 -3.06 -8.69 -3.09
CA ASP A 48 -2.69 -10.09 -2.90
C ASP A 48 -2.40 -10.45 -1.42
N VAL A 49 -2.50 -9.50 -0.49
CA VAL A 49 -2.32 -9.72 0.94
C VAL A 49 -3.64 -9.48 1.67
N ASN A 50 -4.20 -10.54 2.25
CA ASN A 50 -5.35 -10.41 3.13
C ASN A 50 -4.87 -10.00 4.53
N LEU A 51 -5.06 -8.73 4.88
CA LEU A 51 -4.62 -8.18 6.17
C LEU A 51 -5.30 -8.88 7.36
N ASN A 52 -6.57 -9.32 7.20
CA ASN A 52 -7.27 -10.00 8.28
C ASN A 52 -6.65 -11.36 8.59
N ASP A 53 -6.30 -12.14 7.56
CA ASP A 53 -5.68 -13.44 7.75
C ASP A 53 -4.29 -13.28 8.38
N LEU A 54 -3.52 -12.30 7.91
CA LEU A 54 -2.21 -11.97 8.44
C LEU A 54 -2.28 -11.51 9.91
N TYR A 55 -3.27 -10.68 10.25
CA TYR A 55 -3.50 -10.22 11.61
C TYR A 55 -3.80 -11.38 12.56
N VAL A 56 -4.72 -12.27 12.16
CA VAL A 56 -5.08 -13.46 12.95
C VAL A 56 -3.87 -14.37 13.14
N GLU A 57 -3.09 -14.61 12.08
CA GLU A 57 -1.91 -15.47 12.13
C GLU A 57 -0.82 -14.91 13.07
N ILE A 58 -0.55 -13.60 13.01
CA ILE A 58 0.41 -12.98 13.94
C ILE A 58 -0.10 -13.06 15.37
N GLN A 59 -1.40 -12.87 15.60
CA GLN A 59 -1.99 -12.91 16.95
C GLN A 59 -1.94 -14.32 17.56
N THR A 60 -1.83 -15.39 16.75
CA THR A 60 -1.69 -16.77 17.25
C THR A 60 -0.29 -17.10 17.78
N ILE A 61 0.71 -16.24 17.58
CA ILE A 61 2.06 -16.44 18.10
C ILE A 61 2.04 -16.35 19.63
N GLU A 62 2.56 -17.36 20.30
CA GLU A 62 2.37 -17.62 21.75
C GLU A 62 2.73 -16.46 22.67
N ASN A 63 3.78 -15.69 22.34
CA ASN A 63 4.26 -14.57 23.17
C ASN A 63 3.57 -13.23 22.87
N ILE A 64 2.70 -13.16 21.87
CA ILE A 64 1.99 -11.94 21.52
C ILE A 64 0.73 -11.84 22.39
N GLN A 65 0.58 -10.71 23.08
CA GLN A 65 -0.60 -10.40 23.85
C GLN A 65 -1.67 -9.77 22.94
N THR A 66 -1.26 -8.75 22.19
CA THR A 66 -2.14 -8.08 21.22
C THR A 66 -1.30 -7.44 20.12
N VAL A 67 -1.89 -7.35 18.93
CA VAL A 67 -1.37 -6.56 17.81
C VAL A 67 -2.12 -5.23 17.80
N THR A 68 -1.43 -4.16 18.13
CA THR A 68 -2.03 -2.82 18.25
C THR A 68 -2.19 -2.18 16.88
N GLN A 69 -1.22 -2.38 15.98
CA GLN A 69 -1.26 -1.82 14.64
C GLN A 69 -0.57 -2.74 13.64
N LEU A 70 -1.18 -2.92 12.49
CA LEU A 70 -0.62 -3.66 11.36
C LEU A 70 -0.85 -2.85 10.08
N ASN A 71 0.21 -2.29 9.53
CA ASN A 71 0.20 -1.60 8.25
C ASN A 71 1.07 -2.34 7.25
N VAL A 72 0.51 -2.62 6.08
CA VAL A 72 1.23 -3.23 4.96
C VAL A 72 1.01 -2.37 3.73
N TRP A 73 2.10 -1.97 3.07
CA TRP A 73 2.04 -1.16 1.86
C TRP A 73 3.11 -1.58 0.85
N THR A 74 2.99 -1.10 -0.37
CA THR A 74 3.98 -1.25 -1.42
C THR A 74 4.32 0.11 -2.03
N THR A 75 5.58 0.33 -2.38
CA THR A 75 6.03 1.60 -2.95
C THR A 75 6.11 1.53 -4.47
N ASP A 76 6.47 0.39 -5.01
CA ASP A 76 6.73 0.19 -6.44
C ASP A 76 5.93 -1.01 -7.03
N GLY A 77 5.06 -1.61 -6.23
CA GLY A 77 4.30 -2.81 -6.60
C GLY A 77 5.12 -4.11 -6.53
N LEU A 78 6.42 -4.04 -6.25
CA LEU A 78 7.32 -5.19 -6.18
C LEU A 78 7.77 -5.48 -4.75
N GLU A 79 8.22 -4.46 -4.03
CA GLU A 79 8.63 -4.60 -2.64
C GLU A 79 7.48 -4.28 -1.69
N LYS A 80 7.21 -5.21 -0.78
CA LYS A 80 6.21 -5.06 0.27
C LYS A 80 6.89 -4.72 1.59
N PHE A 81 6.32 -3.74 2.26
CA PHE A 81 6.74 -3.25 3.55
C PHE A 81 5.66 -3.55 4.58
N ALA A 82 6.07 -3.86 5.81
CA ALA A 82 5.15 -3.97 6.93
C ALA A 82 5.67 -3.19 8.13
N MET A 83 4.78 -2.54 8.82
CA MET A 83 4.99 -1.92 10.12
C MET A 83 4.00 -2.53 11.11
N ILE A 84 4.53 -3.10 12.19
CA ILE A 84 3.74 -3.82 13.16
C ILE A 84 4.06 -3.30 14.54
N HIS A 85 3.04 -2.94 15.30
CA HIS A 85 3.12 -2.66 16.71
C HIS A 85 2.50 -3.81 17.49
N ILE A 86 3.23 -4.35 18.44
CA ILE A 86 2.81 -5.48 19.27
C ILE A 86 3.07 -5.22 20.74
N CYS A 87 2.16 -5.70 21.57
CA CYS A 87 2.40 -5.89 22.99
C CYS A 87 2.77 -7.35 23.24
N MET A 88 3.82 -7.59 24.01
CA MET A 88 4.30 -8.93 24.35
C MET A 88 4.03 -9.29 25.80
N LYS A 89 3.79 -10.58 26.06
CA LYS A 89 3.64 -11.13 27.42
C LYS A 89 4.98 -11.22 28.16
N HIS A 90 6.05 -11.59 27.42
CA HIS A 90 7.39 -11.83 27.95
C HIS A 90 8.42 -11.04 27.13
N PRO A 91 8.85 -9.85 27.61
CA PRO A 91 9.82 -9.00 26.91
C PRO A 91 11.19 -9.67 26.71
N GLU A 92 11.57 -10.58 27.59
CA GLU A 92 12.82 -11.34 27.54
C GLU A 92 12.95 -12.23 26.28
N GLN A 93 11.84 -12.64 25.67
CA GLN A 93 11.79 -13.45 24.44
C GLN A 93 11.58 -12.59 23.17
N GLN A 94 11.83 -11.30 23.27
CA GLN A 94 11.60 -10.35 22.17
C GLN A 94 12.29 -10.77 20.87
N ALA A 95 13.56 -11.16 20.95
CA ALA A 95 14.34 -11.50 19.77
C ALA A 95 13.79 -12.73 19.02
N GLU A 96 13.35 -13.73 19.76
CA GLU A 96 12.76 -14.95 19.20
C GLU A 96 11.39 -14.67 18.57
N THR A 97 10.53 -13.93 19.28
CA THR A 97 9.22 -13.52 18.80
C THR A 97 9.32 -12.69 17.52
N GLN A 98 10.22 -11.70 17.48
CA GLN A 98 10.45 -10.90 16.28
C GLN A 98 10.95 -11.74 15.10
N GLN A 99 11.77 -12.76 15.36
CA GLN A 99 12.25 -13.67 14.31
C GLN A 99 11.10 -14.51 13.73
N LEU A 100 10.22 -15.03 14.57
CA LEU A 100 9.02 -15.75 14.15
C LEU A 100 8.09 -14.87 13.29
N ILE A 101 7.82 -13.65 13.74
CA ILE A 101 7.01 -12.70 12.97
C ILE A 101 7.63 -12.44 11.60
N ARG A 102 8.94 -12.19 11.53
CA ARG A 102 9.63 -11.97 10.24
C ARG A 102 9.54 -13.19 9.33
N GLN A 103 9.58 -14.39 9.89
CA GLN A 103 9.47 -15.63 9.13
C GLN A 103 8.07 -15.80 8.54
N HIS A 104 7.02 -15.54 9.31
CA HIS A 104 5.64 -15.55 8.83
C HIS A 104 5.40 -14.52 7.73
N LEU A 105 5.82 -13.27 7.94
CA LEU A 105 5.67 -12.20 6.96
C LEU A 105 6.40 -12.48 5.64
N LYS A 106 7.54 -13.17 5.72
CA LYS A 106 8.30 -13.56 4.54
C LYS A 106 7.53 -14.55 3.65
N MET A 107 6.66 -15.39 4.21
CA MET A 107 5.79 -16.29 3.43
C MET A 107 4.76 -15.53 2.60
N TYR A 108 4.35 -14.33 3.04
CA TYR A 108 3.49 -13.42 2.29
C TYR A 108 4.25 -12.49 1.33
N GLY A 109 5.56 -12.73 1.15
CA GLY A 109 6.41 -11.93 0.28
C GLY A 109 6.80 -10.55 0.85
N ILE A 110 6.57 -10.33 2.14
CA ILE A 110 6.95 -9.09 2.82
C ILE A 110 8.41 -9.23 3.28
N THR A 111 9.29 -8.44 2.67
CA THR A 111 10.74 -8.55 2.90
C THR A 111 11.28 -7.52 3.89
N LYS A 112 10.60 -6.38 3.98
CA LYS A 112 11.01 -5.27 4.85
C LYS A 112 9.98 -5.05 5.94
N VAL A 113 10.36 -5.38 7.18
CA VAL A 113 9.47 -5.36 8.33
C VAL A 113 10.06 -4.52 9.45
N THR A 114 9.32 -3.53 9.90
CA THR A 114 9.58 -2.79 11.13
C THR A 114 8.66 -3.32 12.20
N ILE A 115 9.22 -3.83 13.29
CA ILE A 115 8.47 -4.34 14.44
C ILE A 115 8.79 -3.43 15.62
N GLN A 116 7.77 -2.78 16.12
CA GLN A 116 7.83 -2.01 17.35
C GLN A 116 7.13 -2.79 18.45
N THR A 117 7.81 -2.90 19.58
CA THR A 117 7.29 -3.55 20.77
C THR A 117 7.00 -2.48 21.81
N ASP A 118 5.75 -2.40 22.23
CA ASP A 118 5.39 -1.59 23.38
C ASP A 118 5.55 -2.45 24.63
N GLU A 119 6.29 -1.94 25.61
CA GLU A 119 6.33 -2.55 26.92
C GLU A 119 4.94 -2.40 27.53
N SER A 120 4.37 -3.48 28.05
CA SER A 120 3.13 -3.43 28.82
C SER A 120 3.36 -2.50 30.01
N LEU A 121 2.92 -1.28 29.87
CA LEU A 121 2.81 -0.36 31.00
C LEU A 121 1.78 -0.96 31.96
N ASP A 122 2.23 -1.21 33.17
CA ASP A 122 1.49 -1.64 34.35
C ASP A 122 -0.04 -1.74 34.29
N GLU A 123 -0.58 -2.73 34.93
CA GLU A 123 -1.94 -3.24 35.12
C GLU A 123 -3.14 -2.25 35.08
N HIS A 124 -2.96 -0.99 34.70
CA HIS A 124 -3.99 0.06 34.72
C HIS A 124 -4.12 0.95 33.48
N GLU A 125 -3.31 0.80 32.43
CA GLU A 125 -3.55 1.48 31.16
C GLU A 125 -3.80 0.45 30.07
N GLU A 126 -5.05 0.37 29.65
CA GLU A 126 -5.48 -0.33 28.43
C GLU A 126 -4.54 0.07 27.28
N CYS A 127 -3.78 -0.90 26.78
CA CYS A 127 -2.99 -0.76 25.56
C CYS A 127 -3.95 -0.21 24.49
N CYS A 128 -3.80 1.05 24.14
CA CYS A 128 -4.78 1.85 23.42
C CYS A 128 -5.29 1.09 22.19
N ILE A 129 -6.55 0.68 22.25
CA ILE A 129 -7.32 0.23 21.10
C ILE A 129 -7.43 1.46 20.19
N GLY A 130 -6.57 1.51 19.17
CA GLY A 130 -6.70 2.51 18.11
C GLY A 130 -8.05 2.31 17.43
N GLU A 131 -8.96 3.24 17.67
CA GLU A 131 -10.22 3.34 16.95
C GLU A 131 -9.93 3.34 15.45
N GLN A 132 -10.46 2.33 14.79
CA GLN A 132 -10.58 2.31 13.35
C GLN A 132 -11.63 3.36 12.95
N GLN A 133 -11.20 4.42 12.33
CA GLN A 133 -12.04 5.23 11.43
C GLN A 133 -11.65 5.00 9.99
#